data_3d9afb57b455b4de78c4764d51df9be6
#
_entry.id   3d9afb57b455b4de78c4764d51df9be6
#
_cell.length_a   1.000
_cell.length_b   1.000
_cell.length_c   1.000
_cell.angle_alpha   90.00
_cell.angle_beta   90.00
_cell.angle_gamma   90.00
#
_symmetry.space_group_name_H-M   'P 1'
#
loop_
_entity.id
_entity.type
_entity.pdbx_description
1 polymer ?
#
loop_
_entity_poly.entity_id
_entity_poly.type
_entity_poly.pdbx_seq_one_letter_code
_entity_poly.pdbx_strand_id
1 'polypeptide(L)'
;MKLFRYEGYKVIISEEAYTLKPFRVIWNRDKSKSKDRALMELSYIYFMIDPRSDYQYIIDEEERSKNIIEGEGLPSNWKPDKIVKEGMKFYASFRTTSAMLLEDLRATIDNVRKALRSFSFEDLDEKDRVNAIKNVASTIATLPKLIKDLDETEKLIASEMKEAHGKVRGQKEKSLLEDGINL
;
A
#
# COMPACT_ATOMS: atom_id res chain seq x y z
N MET A 1 -8.66 9.41 -8.23
CA MET A 1 -8.80 8.49 -9.40
C MET A 1 -8.45 7.09 -8.92
N LYS A 2 -9.36 6.13 -9.02
CA LYS A 2 -9.10 4.74 -8.58
C LYS A 2 -8.70 3.90 -9.79
N LEU A 3 -7.39 3.77 -10.01
CA LEU A 3 -6.86 2.95 -11.10
C LEU A 3 -6.97 1.45 -10.82
N PHE A 4 -6.86 1.09 -9.54
CA PHE A 4 -6.93 -0.29 -9.07
C PHE A 4 -7.89 -0.39 -7.88
N ARG A 5 -8.64 -1.50 -7.81
CA ARG A 5 -9.49 -1.89 -6.68
C ARG A 5 -9.20 -3.33 -6.33
N TYR A 6 -9.31 -3.67 -5.05
CA TYR A 6 -9.18 -5.05 -4.58
C TYR A 6 -10.54 -5.52 -4.10
N GLU A 7 -11.12 -6.46 -4.80
CA GLU A 7 -12.46 -6.99 -4.54
C GLU A 7 -12.48 -8.49 -4.80
N GLY A 8 -13.05 -9.27 -3.89
CA GLY A 8 -13.16 -10.73 -4.06
C GLY A 8 -11.82 -11.43 -4.27
N TYR A 9 -10.79 -11.02 -3.55
CA TYR A 9 -9.42 -11.55 -3.65
C TYR A 9 -8.75 -11.35 -5.01
N LYS A 10 -9.20 -10.35 -5.78
CA LYS A 10 -8.61 -9.99 -7.08
C LYS A 10 -8.43 -8.49 -7.22
N VAL A 11 -7.37 -8.11 -7.92
CA VAL A 11 -7.16 -6.73 -8.33
C VAL A 11 -7.99 -6.45 -9.57
N ILE A 12 -8.95 -5.54 -9.44
CA ILE A 12 -9.75 -5.04 -10.57
C ILE A 12 -9.09 -3.77 -11.09
N ILE A 13 -8.79 -3.78 -12.38
CA ILE A 13 -8.12 -2.68 -13.07
C ILE A 13 -9.19 -1.86 -13.79
N SER A 14 -9.25 -0.55 -13.53
CA SER A 14 -10.20 0.33 -14.20
C SER A 14 -9.84 0.55 -15.66
N GLU A 15 -10.85 0.86 -16.48
CA GLU A 15 -10.62 1.14 -17.91
C GLU A 15 -9.69 2.33 -18.12
N GLU A 16 -9.75 3.33 -17.24
CA GLU A 16 -8.89 4.49 -17.28
C GLU A 16 -7.40 4.11 -17.11
N ALA A 17 -7.09 3.07 -16.34
CA ALA A 17 -5.72 2.61 -16.18
C ALA A 17 -5.09 2.21 -17.51
N TYR A 18 -5.84 1.58 -18.41
CA TYR A 18 -5.34 1.18 -19.73
C TYR A 18 -5.10 2.36 -20.69
N THR A 19 -5.64 3.53 -20.40
CA THR A 19 -5.36 4.74 -21.18
C THR A 19 -4.03 5.37 -20.82
N LEU A 20 -3.51 5.10 -19.63
CA LEU A 20 -2.26 5.65 -19.12
C LEU A 20 -1.06 4.92 -19.71
N LYS A 21 -0.12 5.69 -20.28
CA LYS A 21 1.01 5.14 -21.06
C LYS A 21 1.76 4.00 -20.39
N PRO A 22 2.20 4.09 -19.11
CA PRO A 22 2.97 3.01 -18.48
C PRO A 22 2.20 1.70 -18.38
N PHE A 23 0.91 1.75 -17.99
CA PHE A 23 0.07 0.55 -17.85
C PHE A 23 -0.37 0.01 -19.21
N ARG A 24 -0.64 0.89 -20.18
CA ARG A 24 -0.94 0.50 -21.56
C ARG A 24 0.21 -0.28 -22.20
N VAL A 25 1.46 0.07 -21.91
CA VAL A 25 2.62 -0.67 -22.42
C VAL A 25 2.66 -2.09 -21.83
N ILE A 26 2.40 -2.24 -20.52
CA ILE A 26 2.28 -3.55 -19.86
C ILE A 26 1.16 -4.37 -20.50
N TRP A 27 -0.02 -3.77 -20.68
CA TRP A 27 -1.16 -4.41 -21.29
C TRP A 27 -0.92 -4.86 -22.73
N ASN A 28 -0.33 -4.01 -23.55
CA ASN A 28 -0.14 -4.26 -24.98
C ASN A 28 0.98 -5.24 -25.29
N ARG A 29 1.95 -5.42 -24.38
CA ARG A 29 3.03 -6.39 -24.57
C ARG A 29 2.57 -7.84 -24.38
N ASP A 30 1.54 -8.05 -23.61
CA ASP A 30 0.87 -9.34 -23.52
C ASP A 30 0.00 -9.56 -24.76
N LYS A 31 0.34 -10.55 -25.57
CA LYS A 31 -0.39 -10.89 -26.82
C LYS A 31 -1.43 -11.96 -26.61
N SER A 32 -1.55 -12.53 -25.40
CA SER A 32 -2.57 -13.52 -25.10
C SER A 32 -3.96 -12.89 -25.11
N LYS A 33 -4.98 -13.70 -25.39
CA LYS A 33 -6.39 -13.25 -25.33
C LYS A 33 -6.85 -12.97 -23.89
N SER A 34 -6.37 -13.78 -22.94
CA SER A 34 -6.73 -13.70 -21.52
C SER A 34 -6.02 -12.56 -20.80
N LYS A 35 -4.89 -12.06 -21.33
CA LYS A 35 -4.07 -11.02 -20.70
C LYS A 35 -3.56 -11.39 -19.28
N ASP A 36 -3.41 -12.68 -19.01
CA ASP A 36 -3.05 -13.16 -17.67
C ASP A 36 -1.74 -12.57 -17.16
N ARG A 37 -0.72 -12.51 -18.04
CA ARG A 37 0.55 -11.91 -17.69
C ARG A 37 0.43 -10.43 -17.38
N ALA A 38 -0.29 -9.67 -18.20
CA ALA A 38 -0.50 -8.25 -17.98
C ALA A 38 -1.26 -7.99 -16.68
N LEU A 39 -2.29 -8.80 -16.41
CA LEU A 39 -3.07 -8.72 -15.17
C LEU A 39 -2.18 -9.01 -13.95
N MET A 40 -1.37 -10.05 -13.97
CA MET A 40 -0.43 -10.36 -12.89
C MET A 40 0.57 -9.22 -12.64
N GLU A 41 1.16 -8.66 -13.69
CA GLU A 41 2.13 -7.56 -13.58
C GLU A 41 1.50 -6.27 -13.05
N LEU A 42 0.27 -5.96 -13.45
CA LEU A 42 -0.47 -4.80 -12.93
C LEU A 42 -0.95 -5.04 -11.48
N SER A 43 -1.34 -6.26 -11.14
CA SER A 43 -1.65 -6.64 -9.75
C SER A 43 -0.43 -6.53 -8.86
N TYR A 44 0.73 -6.98 -9.34
CA TYR A 44 2.00 -6.81 -8.62
C TYR A 44 2.30 -5.33 -8.32
N ILE A 45 2.08 -4.42 -9.30
CA ILE A 45 2.23 -2.98 -9.08
C ILE A 45 1.31 -2.49 -7.96
N TYR A 46 0.05 -2.92 -7.95
CA TYR A 46 -0.90 -2.58 -6.90
C TYR A 46 -0.40 -3.06 -5.53
N PHE A 47 -0.06 -4.34 -5.41
CA PHE A 47 0.35 -4.94 -4.14
C PHE A 47 1.64 -4.33 -3.58
N MET A 48 2.57 -3.95 -4.45
CA MET A 48 3.82 -3.30 -4.03
C MET A 48 3.63 -1.85 -3.57
N ILE A 49 2.69 -1.11 -4.17
CA ILE A 49 2.68 0.35 -4.11
C ILE A 49 1.45 0.92 -3.39
N ASP A 50 0.28 0.27 -3.49
CA ASP A 50 -0.95 0.82 -2.91
C ASP A 50 -0.94 0.68 -1.38
N PRO A 51 -1.16 1.76 -0.60
CA PRO A 51 -1.15 1.70 0.86
C PRO A 51 -2.27 0.82 1.46
N ARG A 52 -3.28 0.45 0.65
CA ARG A 52 -4.38 -0.46 1.03
C ARG A 52 -4.07 -1.92 0.80
N SER A 53 -2.95 -2.22 0.16
CA SER A 53 -2.55 -3.60 -0.10
C SER A 53 -2.29 -4.35 1.19
N ASP A 54 -2.77 -5.59 1.27
CA ASP A 54 -2.54 -6.48 2.41
C ASP A 54 -1.05 -6.78 2.64
N TYR A 55 -0.19 -6.55 1.63
CA TYR A 55 1.26 -6.74 1.76
C TYR A 55 2.01 -5.53 2.34
N GLN A 56 1.33 -4.40 2.58
CA GLN A 56 1.99 -3.18 3.09
C GLN A 56 2.44 -3.28 4.55
N TYR A 57 2.03 -4.31 5.31
CA TYR A 57 2.56 -4.60 6.63
C TYR A 57 4.01 -5.14 6.59
N ILE A 58 4.46 -5.63 5.43
CA ILE A 58 5.84 -6.07 5.20
C ILE A 58 6.64 -4.83 4.80
N ILE A 59 7.44 -4.30 5.72
CA ILE A 59 8.16 -3.04 5.52
C ILE A 59 9.32 -3.20 4.53
N ASP A 60 10.04 -4.33 4.61
CA ASP A 60 11.13 -4.62 3.69
C ASP A 60 10.61 -4.89 2.27
N GLU A 61 11.07 -4.10 1.30
CA GLU A 61 10.59 -4.17 -0.08
C GLU A 61 10.96 -5.50 -0.78
N GLU A 62 12.13 -6.07 -0.47
CA GLU A 62 12.56 -7.33 -1.08
C GLU A 62 11.73 -8.49 -0.53
N GLU A 63 11.50 -8.51 0.77
CA GLU A 63 10.64 -9.47 1.44
C GLU A 63 9.19 -9.34 0.95
N ARG A 64 8.68 -8.11 0.84
CA ARG A 64 7.34 -7.83 0.28
C ARG A 64 7.22 -8.36 -1.13
N SER A 65 8.18 -8.04 -2.01
CA SER A 65 8.21 -8.53 -3.38
C SER A 65 8.15 -10.05 -3.45
N LYS A 66 8.94 -10.73 -2.62
CA LYS A 66 8.98 -12.19 -2.55
C LYS A 66 7.63 -12.77 -2.11
N ASN A 67 7.02 -12.21 -1.06
CA ASN A 67 5.73 -12.66 -0.57
C ASN A 67 4.61 -12.44 -1.61
N ILE A 68 4.64 -11.34 -2.37
CA ILE A 68 3.68 -11.10 -3.46
C ILE A 68 3.86 -12.14 -4.58
N ILE A 69 5.10 -12.42 -4.98
CA ILE A 69 5.40 -13.40 -6.03
C ILE A 69 4.86 -14.78 -5.63
N GLU A 70 5.07 -15.22 -4.40
CA GLU A 70 4.57 -16.49 -3.88
C GLU A 70 3.03 -16.48 -3.71
N GLY A 71 2.48 -15.45 -3.08
CA GLY A 71 1.06 -15.37 -2.74
C GLY A 71 0.14 -15.20 -3.95
N GLU A 72 0.60 -14.47 -4.97
CA GLU A 72 -0.20 -14.17 -6.16
C GLU A 72 0.09 -15.12 -7.33
N GLY A 73 0.88 -16.17 -7.10
CA GLY A 73 1.15 -17.22 -8.08
C GLY A 73 1.97 -16.79 -9.29
N LEU A 74 2.83 -15.76 -9.13
CA LEU A 74 3.81 -15.43 -10.16
C LEU A 74 4.89 -16.51 -10.23
N PRO A 75 5.55 -16.71 -11.40
CA PRO A 75 6.67 -17.63 -11.49
C PRO A 75 7.76 -17.30 -10.46
N SER A 76 8.29 -18.29 -9.75
CA SER A 76 9.27 -18.09 -8.66
C SER A 76 10.56 -17.38 -9.10
N ASN A 77 10.90 -17.46 -10.38
CA ASN A 77 12.03 -16.76 -11.00
C ASN A 77 11.65 -15.40 -11.60
N TRP A 78 10.38 -14.99 -11.50
CA TRP A 78 9.93 -13.72 -12.04
C TRP A 78 10.52 -12.56 -11.24
N LYS A 79 10.88 -11.50 -11.95
CA LYS A 79 11.33 -10.23 -11.37
C LYS A 79 10.74 -9.07 -12.16
N PRO A 80 10.38 -7.96 -11.49
CA PRO A 80 9.89 -6.78 -12.18
C PRO A 80 10.97 -6.23 -13.12
N ASP A 81 10.66 -6.21 -14.40
CA ASP A 81 11.51 -5.63 -15.43
C ASP A 81 11.41 -4.09 -15.45
N LYS A 82 12.14 -3.47 -16.38
CA LYS A 82 12.15 -2.00 -16.51
C LYS A 82 10.75 -1.42 -16.72
N ILE A 83 9.90 -2.08 -17.51
CA ILE A 83 8.55 -1.61 -17.83
C ILE A 83 7.65 -1.66 -16.59
N VAL A 84 7.70 -2.75 -15.82
CA VAL A 84 6.97 -2.89 -14.56
C VAL A 84 7.46 -1.85 -13.54
N LYS A 85 8.77 -1.66 -13.42
CA LYS A 85 9.36 -0.64 -12.53
C LYS A 85 8.97 0.80 -12.91
N GLU A 86 8.86 1.10 -14.19
CA GLU A 86 8.32 2.39 -14.66
C GLU A 86 6.84 2.54 -14.29
N GLY A 87 6.04 1.48 -14.43
CA GLY A 87 4.66 1.43 -13.95
C GLY A 87 4.54 1.66 -12.45
N MET A 88 5.40 1.03 -11.64
CA MET A 88 5.47 1.23 -10.19
C MET A 88 5.78 2.69 -9.83
N LYS A 89 6.81 3.28 -10.44
CA LYS A 89 7.16 4.71 -10.24
C LYS A 89 6.02 5.63 -10.60
N PHE A 90 5.36 5.36 -11.72
CA PHE A 90 4.23 6.14 -12.16
C PHE A 90 3.05 6.01 -11.19
N TYR A 91 2.73 4.80 -10.72
CA TYR A 91 1.68 4.61 -9.73
C TYR A 91 2.00 5.27 -8.39
N ALA A 92 3.25 5.19 -7.95
CA ALA A 92 3.72 5.85 -6.73
C ALA A 92 3.55 7.39 -6.78
N SER A 93 3.58 8.00 -7.97
CA SER A 93 3.39 9.46 -8.12
C SER A 93 1.97 9.94 -7.79
N PHE A 94 0.99 9.02 -7.67
CA PHE A 94 -0.38 9.34 -7.24
C PHE A 94 -0.60 9.22 -5.73
N ARG A 95 0.44 8.87 -4.97
CA ARG A 95 0.33 8.78 -3.52
C ARG A 95 -0.01 10.13 -2.92
N THR A 96 -0.95 10.13 -1.98
CA THR A 96 -1.27 11.31 -1.18
C THR A 96 -0.25 11.49 -0.06
N THR A 97 -0.20 12.69 0.52
CA THR A 97 0.63 12.94 1.71
C THR A 97 0.26 12.00 2.86
N SER A 98 -1.03 11.71 3.03
CA SER A 98 -1.54 10.77 4.03
C SER A 98 -0.99 9.36 3.82
N ALA A 99 -0.91 8.90 2.55
CA ALA A 99 -0.34 7.60 2.22
C ALA A 99 1.16 7.53 2.52
N MET A 100 1.92 8.60 2.22
CA MET A 100 3.34 8.68 2.56
C MET A 100 3.55 8.69 4.08
N LEU A 101 2.74 9.45 4.83
CA LEU A 101 2.79 9.47 6.28
C LEU A 101 2.50 8.09 6.89
N LEU A 102 1.56 7.34 6.33
CA LEU A 102 1.25 5.98 6.78
C LEU A 102 2.45 5.05 6.63
N GLU A 103 3.16 5.13 5.51
CA GLU A 103 4.39 4.33 5.29
C GLU A 103 5.49 4.71 6.29
N ASP A 104 5.70 6.00 6.52
CA ASP A 104 6.69 6.50 7.48
C ASP A 104 6.37 6.05 8.91
N LEU A 105 5.09 6.09 9.31
CA LEU A 105 4.66 5.61 10.63
C LEU A 105 4.89 4.10 10.78
N ARG A 106 4.53 3.30 9.79
CA ARG A 106 4.78 1.85 9.80
C ARG A 106 6.27 1.54 9.92
N ALA A 107 7.10 2.19 9.11
CA ALA A 107 8.55 2.03 9.15
C ALA A 107 9.14 2.45 10.51
N THR A 108 8.66 3.55 11.08
CA THR A 108 9.09 4.04 12.40
C THR A 108 8.75 3.03 13.50
N ILE A 109 7.51 2.52 13.52
CA ILE A 109 7.08 1.52 14.51
C ILE A 109 7.92 0.24 14.38
N ASP A 110 8.19 -0.23 13.17
CA ASP A 110 8.99 -1.43 12.95
C ASP A 110 10.45 -1.22 13.41
N ASN A 111 11.06 -0.08 13.09
CA ASN A 111 12.41 0.26 13.54
C ASN A 111 12.50 0.32 15.07
N VAL A 112 11.52 0.93 15.74
CA VAL A 112 11.44 0.97 17.21
C VAL A 112 11.33 -0.45 17.77
N ARG A 113 10.46 -1.30 17.19
CA ARG A 113 10.30 -2.70 17.61
C ARG A 113 11.60 -3.49 17.44
N LYS A 114 12.28 -3.34 16.31
CA LYS A 114 13.58 -3.99 16.05
C LYS A 114 14.63 -3.53 17.06
N ALA A 115 14.74 -2.22 17.29
CA ALA A 115 15.68 -1.67 18.28
C ALA A 115 15.40 -2.19 19.69
N LEU A 116 14.13 -2.24 20.14
CA LEU A 116 13.75 -2.77 21.44
C LEU A 116 14.08 -4.26 21.61
N ARG A 117 13.95 -5.05 20.54
CA ARG A 117 14.27 -6.50 20.57
C ARG A 117 15.76 -6.81 20.55
N SER A 118 16.52 -5.98 19.85
CA SER A 118 17.99 -6.15 19.75
C SER A 118 18.74 -5.54 20.93
N PHE A 119 18.06 -4.77 21.78
CA PHE A 119 18.69 -4.08 22.89
C PHE A 119 19.07 -5.06 24.01
N SER A 120 20.36 -5.06 24.42
CA SER A 120 20.87 -5.81 25.57
C SER A 120 21.43 -4.86 26.64
N PHE A 121 21.20 -5.19 27.89
CA PHE A 121 21.77 -4.46 29.04
C PHE A 121 23.08 -5.08 29.55
N GLU A 122 23.49 -6.23 28.99
CA GLU A 122 24.56 -7.04 29.55
C GLU A 122 25.94 -6.37 29.44
N ASP A 123 26.18 -5.65 28.34
CA ASP A 123 27.45 -5.03 28.01
C ASP A 123 27.61 -3.58 28.56
N LEU A 124 26.60 -3.09 29.32
CA LEU A 124 26.58 -1.71 29.81
C LEU A 124 27.10 -1.63 31.25
N ASP A 125 27.87 -0.59 31.53
CA ASP A 125 28.22 -0.25 32.92
C ASP A 125 26.97 0.20 33.71
N GLU A 126 27.07 0.29 35.03
CA GLU A 126 25.93 0.57 35.91
C GLU A 126 25.27 1.92 35.62
N LYS A 127 26.03 2.96 35.29
CA LYS A 127 25.51 4.30 34.97
C LYS A 127 24.79 4.31 33.62
N ASP A 128 25.39 3.69 32.63
CA ASP A 128 24.81 3.63 31.27
C ASP A 128 23.59 2.72 31.24
N ARG A 129 23.59 1.66 32.08
CA ARG A 129 22.43 0.78 32.24
C ARG A 129 21.22 1.53 32.78
N VAL A 130 21.37 2.41 33.78
CA VAL A 130 20.27 3.21 34.31
C VAL A 130 19.71 4.17 33.25
N ASN A 131 20.59 4.82 32.49
CA ASN A 131 20.14 5.70 31.39
C ASN A 131 19.45 4.93 30.27
N ALA A 132 19.99 3.77 29.92
CA ALA A 132 19.40 2.91 28.92
C ALA A 132 17.99 2.42 29.31
N ILE A 133 17.81 2.02 30.58
CA ILE A 133 16.48 1.64 31.11
C ILE A 133 15.49 2.81 30.99
N LYS A 134 15.88 4.04 31.34
CA LYS A 134 15.03 5.22 31.20
C LYS A 134 14.65 5.48 29.76
N ASN A 135 15.61 5.38 28.84
CA ASN A 135 15.37 5.60 27.41
C ASN A 135 14.44 4.53 26.83
N VAL A 136 14.64 3.27 27.16
CA VAL A 136 13.77 2.16 26.75
C VAL A 136 12.37 2.36 27.31
N ALA A 137 12.22 2.70 28.59
CA ALA A 137 10.92 2.96 29.22
C ALA A 137 10.21 4.14 28.55
N SER A 138 10.93 5.24 28.26
CA SER A 138 10.40 6.39 27.54
C SER A 138 9.94 6.01 26.12
N THR A 139 10.73 5.22 25.40
CA THR A 139 10.38 4.73 24.06
C THR A 139 9.12 3.87 24.09
N ILE A 140 9.03 2.92 25.05
CA ILE A 140 7.85 2.09 25.24
C ILE A 140 6.61 2.95 25.54
N ALA A 141 6.75 4.00 26.35
CA ALA A 141 5.65 4.90 26.69
C ALA A 141 5.12 5.70 25.49
N THR A 142 5.92 5.90 24.44
CA THR A 142 5.50 6.58 23.19
C THR A 142 4.78 5.66 22.21
N LEU A 143 4.97 4.34 22.28
CA LEU A 143 4.38 3.38 21.34
C LEU A 143 2.85 3.45 21.24
N PRO A 144 2.07 3.56 22.32
CA PRO A 144 0.62 3.65 22.23
C PRO A 144 0.16 4.85 21.40
N LYS A 145 0.88 5.99 21.49
CA LYS A 145 0.59 7.17 20.67
C LYS A 145 0.87 6.91 19.20
N LEU A 146 2.02 6.32 18.87
CA LEU A 146 2.37 6.00 17.48
C LEU A 146 1.36 5.02 16.86
N ILE A 147 0.88 4.03 17.63
CA ILE A 147 -0.14 3.08 17.16
C ILE A 147 -1.47 3.81 16.92
N LYS A 148 -1.84 4.74 17.79
CA LYS A 148 -3.05 5.55 17.61
C LYS A 148 -2.94 6.44 16.38
N ASP A 149 -1.81 7.13 16.19
CA ASP A 149 -1.54 7.98 15.02
C ASP A 149 -1.59 7.16 13.72
N LEU A 150 -1.12 5.90 13.75
CA LEU A 150 -1.22 4.96 12.64
C LEU A 150 -2.69 4.65 12.29
N ASP A 151 -3.50 4.25 13.28
CA ASP A 151 -4.92 3.94 13.10
C ASP A 151 -5.73 5.16 12.59
N GLU A 152 -5.43 6.36 13.11
CA GLU A 152 -6.05 7.60 12.65
C GLU A 152 -5.67 7.92 11.19
N THR A 153 -4.41 7.69 10.81
CA THR A 153 -3.94 7.89 9.44
C THR A 153 -4.56 6.88 8.47
N GLU A 154 -4.71 5.62 8.87
CA GLU A 154 -5.42 4.60 8.08
C GLU A 154 -6.89 4.98 7.84
N LYS A 155 -7.58 5.48 8.88
CA LYS A 155 -8.96 5.98 8.77
C LYS A 155 -9.05 7.20 7.85
N LEU A 156 -8.08 8.12 7.93
CA LEU A 156 -8.02 9.29 7.06
C LEU A 156 -7.90 8.87 5.59
N ILE A 157 -6.99 7.97 5.26
CA ILE A 157 -6.84 7.44 3.89
C ILE A 157 -8.13 6.76 3.42
N ALA A 158 -8.78 5.97 4.28
CA ALA A 158 -10.04 5.34 3.95
C ALA A 158 -11.16 6.38 3.67
N SER A 159 -11.18 7.51 4.39
CA SER A 159 -12.14 8.59 4.18
C SER A 159 -11.84 9.38 2.90
N GLU A 160 -10.57 9.76 2.66
CA GLU A 160 -10.14 10.43 1.42
C GLU A 160 -10.55 9.63 0.18
N MET A 161 -10.46 8.30 0.27
CA MET A 161 -10.85 7.41 -0.80
C MET A 161 -12.37 7.32 -1.00
N LYS A 162 -13.17 7.42 0.05
CA LYS A 162 -14.63 7.51 -0.05
C LYS A 162 -15.06 8.83 -0.68
N GLU A 163 -14.46 9.95 -0.26
CA GLU A 163 -14.75 11.27 -0.82
C GLU A 163 -14.36 11.42 -2.29
N ALA A 164 -13.26 10.78 -2.71
CA ALA A 164 -12.86 10.74 -4.11
C ALA A 164 -13.89 10.05 -5.01
N HIS A 165 -14.79 9.22 -4.46
CA HIS A 165 -15.92 8.64 -5.20
C HIS A 165 -17.08 9.62 -5.39
N GLY A 166 -17.28 10.53 -4.42
CA GLY A 166 -18.38 11.52 -4.49
C GLY A 166 -18.06 12.73 -5.38
N LYS A 167 -16.80 12.92 -5.75
CA LYS A 167 -16.34 14.10 -6.52
C LYS A 167 -15.94 13.78 -7.96
N VAL A 168 -16.73 12.97 -8.66
CA VAL A 168 -16.71 13.02 -10.11
C VAL A 168 -17.43 14.30 -10.52
N ARG A 169 -16.68 15.26 -11.11
CA ARG A 169 -17.21 16.55 -11.55
C ARG A 169 -18.55 16.37 -12.28
N GLY A 170 -19.63 16.88 -11.68
CA GLY A 170 -20.90 17.14 -12.36
C GLY A 170 -21.89 15.98 -12.45
N GLN A 171 -21.61 14.81 -11.93
CA GLN A 171 -22.65 13.81 -11.71
C GLN A 171 -23.18 13.91 -10.28
N LYS A 172 -24.34 14.57 -10.12
CA LYS A 172 -25.27 14.19 -9.05
C LYS A 172 -25.51 12.69 -9.25
N GLU A 173 -25.27 11.88 -8.20
CA GLU A 173 -25.85 10.53 -8.17
C GLU A 173 -27.35 10.69 -8.32
N LYS A 174 -27.87 10.47 -9.52
CA LYS A 174 -29.27 10.18 -9.69
C LYS A 174 -29.47 8.81 -9.07
N SER A 175 -30.17 8.79 -7.95
CA SER A 175 -30.69 7.56 -7.39
C SER A 175 -31.48 6.86 -8.49
N LEU A 176 -31.15 5.60 -8.79
CA LEU A 176 -31.91 4.74 -9.71
C LEU A 176 -33.39 4.58 -9.30
N LEU A 177 -33.78 5.10 -8.13
CA LEU A 177 -35.11 5.08 -7.57
C LEU A 177 -35.91 6.37 -7.88
N GLU A 178 -35.28 7.43 -8.41
CA GLU A 178 -36.01 8.67 -8.75
C GLU A 178 -36.61 8.71 -10.16
N ASP A 179 -36.21 7.80 -11.05
CA ASP A 179 -36.74 7.72 -12.42
C ASP A 179 -37.81 6.62 -12.64
N GLY A 180 -38.31 6.01 -11.56
CA GLY A 180 -39.34 4.99 -11.66
C GLY A 180 -40.60 5.36 -10.90
N ILE A 181 -41.67 5.58 -11.65
CA ILE A 181 -43.07 5.62 -11.29
C ILE A 181 -43.67 7.03 -11.34
N ASN A 182 -43.92 7.51 -12.56
CA ASN A 182 -45.14 8.21 -12.89
C ASN A 182 -46.06 7.21 -13.62
N LEU A 183 -46.99 6.64 -12.88
CA LEU A 183 -48.22 6.04 -13.38
C LEU A 183 -49.29 7.12 -13.58
#